data_179c1635822b4f3870cb84601dd3efed
#
_entry.id   179c1635822b4f3870cb84601dd3efed
#
_cell.length_a   1.000
_cell.length_b   1.000
_cell.length_c   1.000
_cell.angle_alpha   90.00
_cell.angle_beta   90.00
_cell.angle_gamma   90.00
#
_symmetry.space_group_name_H-M   'P 1'
#
loop_
_entity.id
_entity.type
_entity.pdbx_description
1 polymer ?
#
loop_
_entity_poly.entity_id
_entity_poly.type
_entity_poly.pdbx_seq_one_letter_code
_entity_poly.pdbx_strand_id
1 'polypeptide(L)'
;IKRDIADLIPKHITKEDIFASINYNMHLEWGIGSDDDIDHLGNRRIRAVGELLQNQYRIGLSRLERVVRERMTTQDLEGVSPQSLINIKPVTAAVKEFFGSSQLSQFMDQNNPLGELTHKRRLSALGPGGLSRDRAGFEVRDVHYSHYGRMCPIETPEGPNIGLISSLCIYAKI
;
A
#
# COMPACT_ATOMS: atom_id res chain seq x y z
N ILE A 1 -15.03 -12.36 -22.16
CA ILE A 1 -16.20 -12.80 -21.38
C ILE A 1 -16.72 -11.59 -20.64
N LYS A 2 -17.79 -10.96 -21.15
CA LYS A 2 -18.50 -9.90 -20.42
C LYS A 2 -19.43 -10.57 -19.41
N ARG A 3 -18.95 -10.84 -18.21
CA ARG A 3 -19.81 -11.15 -17.07
C ARG A 3 -19.93 -9.91 -16.21
N ASP A 4 -21.14 -9.64 -15.72
CA ASP A 4 -21.34 -8.61 -14.71
C ASP A 4 -20.54 -8.96 -13.46
N ILE A 5 -19.80 -7.97 -12.93
CA ILE A 5 -18.96 -8.14 -11.72
C ILE A 5 -19.82 -8.59 -10.52
N ALA A 6 -21.13 -8.28 -10.54
CA ALA A 6 -22.08 -8.73 -9.53
C ALA A 6 -22.31 -10.26 -9.53
N ASP A 7 -22.10 -10.93 -10.68
CA ASP A 7 -22.31 -12.37 -10.84
C ASP A 7 -21.07 -13.20 -10.49
N LEU A 8 -19.95 -12.56 -10.13
CA LEU A 8 -18.72 -13.22 -9.68
C LEU A 8 -18.85 -13.63 -8.20
N ILE A 9 -19.66 -14.61 -7.93
CA ILE A 9 -19.77 -15.29 -6.64
C ILE A 9 -19.35 -16.77 -6.87
N PRO A 10 -18.40 -17.28 -6.11
CA PRO A 10 -17.70 -16.71 -4.96
C PRO A 10 -16.56 -15.75 -5.33
N LYS A 11 -16.26 -14.76 -4.47
CA LYS A 11 -15.16 -13.79 -4.63
C LYS A 11 -13.79 -14.41 -4.32
N HIS A 12 -13.51 -15.58 -4.88
CA HIS A 12 -12.22 -16.27 -4.77
C HIS A 12 -11.84 -16.82 -6.14
N ILE A 13 -10.57 -17.10 -6.32
CA ILE A 13 -10.04 -17.65 -7.56
C ILE A 13 -10.64 -19.04 -7.80
N THR A 14 -11.27 -19.22 -8.97
CA THR A 14 -11.83 -20.50 -9.41
C THR A 14 -10.91 -21.18 -10.42
N LYS A 15 -11.19 -22.45 -10.73
CA LYS A 15 -10.45 -23.18 -11.76
C LYS A 15 -10.60 -22.53 -13.14
N GLU A 16 -11.79 -22.01 -13.42
CA GLU A 16 -12.12 -21.31 -14.67
C GLU A 16 -11.28 -20.03 -14.82
N ASP A 17 -11.03 -19.30 -13.74
CA ASP A 17 -10.17 -18.10 -13.74
C ASP A 17 -8.73 -18.46 -14.08
N ILE A 18 -8.22 -19.57 -13.53
CA ILE A 18 -6.87 -20.06 -13.84
C ILE A 18 -6.77 -20.44 -15.32
N PHE A 19 -7.71 -21.19 -15.85
CA PHE A 19 -7.71 -21.55 -17.27
C PHE A 19 -7.87 -20.35 -18.18
N ALA A 20 -8.73 -19.40 -17.83
CA ALA A 20 -8.90 -18.15 -18.58
C ALA A 20 -7.60 -17.32 -18.60
N SER A 21 -6.91 -17.23 -17.48
CA SER A 21 -5.63 -16.50 -17.37
C SER A 21 -4.52 -17.16 -18.21
N ILE A 22 -4.40 -18.48 -18.14
CA ILE A 22 -3.43 -19.22 -18.96
C ILE A 22 -3.75 -19.05 -20.45
N ASN A 23 -5.02 -19.20 -20.83
CA ASN A 23 -5.45 -19.05 -22.20
C ASN A 23 -5.20 -17.63 -22.73
N TYR A 24 -5.48 -16.60 -21.93
CA TYR A 24 -5.18 -15.22 -22.29
C TYR A 24 -3.68 -15.00 -22.51
N ASN A 25 -2.84 -15.50 -21.60
CA ASN A 25 -1.40 -15.38 -21.71
C ASN A 25 -0.84 -16.06 -22.97
N MET A 26 -1.36 -17.25 -23.33
CA MET A 26 -0.98 -17.91 -24.57
C MET A 26 -1.40 -17.14 -25.83
N HIS A 27 -2.52 -16.43 -25.79
CA HIS A 27 -2.99 -15.62 -26.90
C HIS A 27 -2.15 -14.34 -27.11
N LEU A 28 -1.56 -13.79 -26.04
CA LEU A 28 -0.67 -12.63 -26.14
C LEU A 28 0.54 -12.92 -27.05
N GLU A 29 1.10 -14.13 -27.00
CA GLU A 29 2.20 -14.57 -27.86
C GLU A 29 1.85 -14.47 -29.37
N TRP A 30 0.55 -14.64 -29.70
CA TRP A 30 0.03 -14.54 -31.06
C TRP A 30 -0.53 -13.16 -31.41
N GLY A 31 -0.29 -12.16 -30.56
CA GLY A 31 -0.77 -10.80 -30.77
C GLY A 31 -2.28 -10.63 -30.57
N ILE A 32 -2.93 -11.58 -29.90
CA ILE A 32 -4.36 -11.51 -29.55
C ILE A 32 -4.49 -11.05 -28.10
N GLY A 33 -4.88 -9.80 -27.90
CA GLY A 33 -4.93 -9.16 -26.60
C GLY A 33 -3.92 -8.02 -26.50
N SER A 34 -3.77 -7.47 -25.32
CA SER A 34 -2.79 -6.42 -25.03
C SER A 34 -2.21 -6.64 -23.64
N ASP A 35 -0.94 -6.35 -23.47
CA ASP A 35 -0.30 -6.29 -22.17
C ASP A 35 -0.81 -5.08 -21.39
N ASP A 36 -0.91 -5.23 -20.08
CA ASP A 36 -1.20 -4.12 -19.20
C ASP A 36 0.05 -3.25 -19.04
N ASP A 37 -0.14 -1.94 -19.15
CA ASP A 37 0.91 -0.98 -18.89
C ASP A 37 1.10 -0.84 -17.38
N ILE A 38 2.24 -1.32 -16.87
CA ILE A 38 2.57 -1.35 -15.44
C ILE A 38 2.72 0.07 -14.88
N ASP A 39 3.19 1.02 -15.68
CA ASP A 39 3.44 2.39 -15.25
C ASP A 39 2.20 3.30 -15.33
N HIS A 40 1.14 2.82 -15.95
CA HIS A 40 -0.15 3.51 -15.96
C HIS A 40 -0.71 3.62 -14.54
N LEU A 41 -1.15 4.82 -14.12
CA LEU A 41 -1.67 5.06 -12.76
C LEU A 41 -2.96 4.27 -12.44
N GLY A 42 -3.61 3.68 -13.43
CA GLY A 42 -4.69 2.70 -13.22
C GLY A 42 -4.21 1.40 -12.59
N ASN A 43 -2.97 1.00 -12.84
CA ASN A 43 -2.33 -0.22 -12.33
C ASN A 43 -1.38 0.08 -11.15
N ARG A 44 -0.98 1.32 -11.01
CA ARG A 44 -0.06 1.83 -9.98
C ARG A 44 -0.84 2.72 -9.03
N ARG A 45 -1.44 2.11 -8.00
CA ARG A 45 -2.27 2.85 -7.06
C ARG A 45 -1.46 3.50 -5.94
N ILE A 46 -1.99 4.57 -5.40
CA ILE A 46 -1.44 5.26 -4.23
C ILE A 46 -2.12 4.71 -2.97
N ARG A 47 -1.31 4.43 -1.95
CA ARG A 47 -1.78 4.06 -0.63
C ARG A 47 -1.72 5.27 0.28
N ALA A 48 -2.88 5.74 0.74
CA ALA A 48 -2.97 6.82 1.70
C ALA A 48 -2.55 6.35 3.11
N VAL A 49 -2.30 7.30 3.98
CA VAL A 49 -1.88 7.03 5.37
C VAL A 49 -2.89 6.15 6.13
N GLY A 50 -4.18 6.31 5.86
CA GLY A 50 -5.24 5.51 6.49
C GLY A 50 -5.08 4.01 6.23
N GLU A 51 -4.75 3.61 5.00
CA GLU A 51 -4.49 2.21 4.64
C GLU A 51 -3.23 1.68 5.33
N LEU A 52 -2.17 2.47 5.38
CA LEU A 52 -0.92 2.08 6.04
C LEU A 52 -1.13 1.88 7.55
N LEU A 53 -1.87 2.77 8.19
CA LEU A 53 -2.24 2.64 9.60
C LEU A 53 -3.17 1.46 9.86
N GLN A 54 -4.14 1.21 8.97
CA GLN A 54 -5.02 0.05 9.07
C GLN A 54 -4.22 -1.27 9.04
N ASN A 55 -3.26 -1.38 8.15
CA ASN A 55 -2.41 -2.56 8.07
C ASN A 55 -1.59 -2.75 9.35
N GLN A 56 -1.03 -1.69 9.88
CA GLN A 56 -0.25 -1.74 11.11
C GLN A 56 -1.13 -2.08 12.34
N TYR A 57 -2.33 -1.53 12.39
CA TYR A 57 -3.31 -1.84 13.41
C TYR A 57 -3.74 -3.31 13.36
N ARG A 58 -3.96 -3.85 12.16
CA ARG A 58 -4.28 -5.28 11.94
C ARG A 58 -3.17 -6.19 12.47
N ILE A 59 -1.90 -5.84 12.25
CA ILE A 59 -0.75 -6.57 12.80
C ILE A 59 -0.79 -6.55 14.32
N GLY A 60 -1.07 -5.39 14.91
CA GLY A 60 -1.22 -5.23 16.36
C GLY A 60 -2.33 -6.09 16.94
N LEU A 61 -3.49 -6.13 16.27
CA LEU A 61 -4.62 -6.99 16.68
C LEU A 61 -4.31 -8.47 16.56
N SER A 62 -3.63 -8.91 15.51
CA SER A 62 -3.21 -10.32 15.36
C SER A 62 -2.23 -10.75 16.46
N ARG A 63 -1.31 -9.86 16.84
CA ARG A 63 -0.42 -10.08 17.99
C ARG A 63 -1.20 -10.18 19.30
N LEU A 64 -2.19 -9.31 19.49
CA LEU A 64 -3.07 -9.32 20.67
C LEU A 64 -3.91 -10.61 20.72
N GLU A 65 -4.52 -11.01 19.61
CA GLU A 65 -5.30 -12.25 19.51
C GLU A 65 -4.46 -13.47 19.95
N ARG A 66 -3.22 -13.56 19.44
CA ARG A 66 -2.32 -14.66 19.82
C ARG A 66 -2.05 -14.69 21.32
N VAL A 67 -1.78 -13.54 21.94
CA VAL A 67 -1.53 -13.46 23.38
C VAL A 67 -2.77 -13.82 24.21
N VAL A 68 -3.95 -13.37 23.77
CA VAL A 68 -5.22 -13.70 24.42
C VAL A 68 -5.50 -15.21 24.34
N ARG A 69 -5.31 -15.80 23.16
CA ARG A 69 -5.48 -17.23 22.94
C ARG A 69 -4.52 -18.07 23.82
N GLU A 70 -3.28 -17.67 23.92
CA GLU A 70 -2.28 -18.30 24.78
C GLU A 70 -2.70 -18.21 26.27
N ARG A 71 -3.16 -17.06 26.74
CA ARG A 71 -3.65 -16.89 28.10
C ARG A 71 -4.87 -17.74 28.40
N MET A 72 -5.82 -17.83 27.46
CA MET A 72 -7.00 -18.68 27.61
C MET A 72 -6.69 -20.16 27.74
N THR A 73 -5.57 -20.61 27.17
CA THR A 73 -5.14 -22.03 27.29
C THR A 73 -4.32 -22.31 28.52
N THR A 74 -3.66 -21.30 29.09
CA THR A 74 -2.71 -21.49 30.22
C THR A 74 -3.30 -21.07 31.58
N GLN A 75 -4.32 -20.22 31.62
CA GLN A 75 -4.92 -19.75 32.85
C GLN A 75 -6.20 -20.53 33.19
N ASP A 76 -6.41 -20.72 34.50
CA ASP A 76 -7.68 -21.24 34.99
C ASP A 76 -8.78 -20.20 34.76
N LEU A 77 -9.82 -20.59 34.02
CA LEU A 77 -10.86 -19.67 33.57
C LEU A 77 -11.90 -19.32 34.64
N GLU A 78 -11.82 -19.98 35.83
CA GLU A 78 -12.71 -19.66 36.94
C GLU A 78 -12.41 -18.25 37.51
N GLY A 79 -13.31 -17.31 37.28
CA GLY A 79 -13.20 -15.93 37.80
C GLY A 79 -12.39 -14.96 36.91
N VAL A 80 -11.98 -15.35 35.73
CA VAL A 80 -11.26 -14.45 34.78
C VAL A 80 -12.21 -13.49 34.08
N SER A 81 -11.93 -12.19 34.17
CA SER A 81 -12.67 -11.18 33.42
C SER A 81 -12.06 -10.96 32.03
N PRO A 82 -12.83 -10.55 31.01
CA PRO A 82 -12.29 -10.21 29.69
C PRO A 82 -11.20 -9.14 29.76
N GLN A 83 -11.28 -8.20 30.69
CA GLN A 83 -10.29 -7.14 30.88
C GLN A 83 -8.93 -7.66 31.36
N SER A 84 -8.89 -8.75 32.12
CA SER A 84 -7.64 -9.35 32.58
C SER A 84 -6.92 -10.13 31.47
N LEU A 85 -7.66 -10.64 30.48
CA LEU A 85 -7.12 -11.34 29.32
C LEU A 85 -6.55 -10.40 28.26
N ILE A 86 -7.20 -9.25 28.08
CA ILE A 86 -6.86 -8.30 27.02
C ILE A 86 -5.69 -7.40 27.47
N ASN A 87 -4.64 -7.39 26.67
CA ASN A 87 -3.48 -6.51 26.85
C ASN A 87 -3.31 -5.62 25.63
N ILE A 88 -3.48 -4.32 25.78
CA ILE A 88 -3.37 -3.35 24.68
C ILE A 88 -1.92 -3.09 24.22
N LYS A 89 -0.91 -3.52 24.99
CA LYS A 89 0.51 -3.25 24.67
C LYS A 89 0.92 -3.64 23.26
N PRO A 90 0.54 -4.82 22.70
CA PRO A 90 0.92 -5.19 21.33
C PRO A 90 0.39 -4.24 20.27
N VAL A 91 -0.83 -3.73 20.44
CA VAL A 91 -1.44 -2.77 19.52
C VAL A 91 -0.72 -1.42 19.62
N THR A 92 -0.52 -0.93 20.84
CA THR A 92 0.22 0.33 21.07
C THR A 92 1.65 0.26 20.53
N ALA A 93 2.32 -0.88 20.72
CA ALA A 93 3.68 -1.10 20.20
C ALA A 93 3.71 -1.06 18.67
N ALA A 94 2.73 -1.70 18.00
CA ALA A 94 2.65 -1.72 16.55
C ALA A 94 2.44 -0.29 15.96
N VAL A 95 1.57 0.51 16.58
CA VAL A 95 1.35 1.89 16.16
C VAL A 95 2.59 2.77 16.41
N LYS A 96 3.25 2.61 17.57
CA LYS A 96 4.50 3.31 17.87
C LYS A 96 5.63 2.93 16.91
N GLU A 97 5.71 1.65 16.53
CA GLU A 97 6.67 1.14 15.55
C GLU A 97 6.48 1.83 14.20
N PHE A 98 5.25 2.02 13.74
CA PHE A 98 4.96 2.73 12.50
C PHE A 98 5.45 4.18 12.53
N PHE A 99 5.08 4.94 13.56
CA PHE A 99 5.47 6.36 13.64
C PHE A 99 6.95 6.57 13.97
N GLY A 100 7.61 5.62 14.61
CA GLY A 100 9.01 5.75 15.02
C GLY A 100 10.02 5.21 14.02
N SER A 101 9.67 4.21 13.22
CA SER A 101 10.62 3.49 12.36
C SER A 101 10.20 3.34 10.91
N SER A 102 8.97 3.73 10.53
CA SER A 102 8.56 3.67 9.13
C SER A 102 9.29 4.71 8.29
N GLN A 103 9.77 4.30 7.11
CA GLN A 103 10.38 5.20 6.14
C GLN A 103 9.41 6.29 5.65
N LEU A 104 8.10 6.03 5.71
CA LEU A 104 7.06 6.95 5.26
C LEU A 104 6.63 7.93 6.36
N SER A 105 6.95 7.65 7.63
CA SER A 105 6.74 8.55 8.75
C SER A 105 8.01 9.40 8.92
N GLN A 106 7.94 10.66 8.53
CA GLN A 106 9.08 11.57 8.47
C GLN A 106 8.83 12.81 9.33
N PHE A 107 9.91 13.47 9.74
CA PHE A 107 9.80 14.81 10.30
C PHE A 107 9.23 15.76 9.25
N MET A 108 8.24 16.54 9.65
CA MET A 108 7.61 17.52 8.77
C MET A 108 8.55 18.70 8.53
N ASP A 109 8.65 19.10 7.27
CA ASP A 109 9.32 20.37 6.93
C ASP A 109 8.44 21.53 7.41
N GLN A 110 8.96 22.34 8.33
CA GLN A 110 8.24 23.43 8.99
C GLN A 110 8.88 24.81 8.78
N ASN A 111 9.62 25.00 7.71
CA ASN A 111 10.25 26.30 7.41
C ASN A 111 9.20 27.39 7.10
N ASN A 112 8.15 27.02 6.38
CA ASN A 112 7.03 27.89 6.06
C ASN A 112 5.76 27.07 5.79
N PRO A 113 4.56 27.68 5.79
CA PRO A 113 3.31 26.97 5.58
C PRO A 113 3.23 26.24 4.22
N LEU A 114 3.82 26.78 3.18
CA LEU A 114 3.86 26.16 1.85
C LEU A 114 4.73 24.91 1.86
N GLY A 115 5.87 24.93 2.54
CA GLY A 115 6.74 23.76 2.72
C GLY A 115 6.03 22.63 3.45
N GLU A 116 5.26 22.92 4.49
CA GLU A 116 4.45 21.96 5.20
C GLU A 116 3.39 21.32 4.28
N LEU A 117 2.67 22.12 3.51
CA LEU A 117 1.66 21.64 2.58
C LEU A 117 2.26 20.74 1.51
N THR A 118 3.37 21.16 0.91
CA THR A 118 4.09 20.40 -0.12
C THR A 118 4.59 19.05 0.44
N HIS A 119 5.12 19.05 1.66
CA HIS A 119 5.56 17.82 2.31
C HIS A 119 4.41 16.83 2.55
N LYS A 120 3.25 17.32 2.98
CA LYS A 120 2.04 16.49 3.18
C LYS A 120 1.47 15.90 1.89
N ARG A 121 1.71 16.55 0.75
CA ARG A 121 1.25 16.14 -0.60
C ARG A 121 2.29 15.34 -1.38
N ARG A 122 3.38 14.93 -0.73
CA ARG A 122 4.47 14.18 -1.36
C ARG A 122 4.08 12.71 -1.55
N LEU A 123 4.44 12.16 -2.70
CA LEU A 123 4.27 10.76 -3.05
C LEU A 123 5.63 10.07 -3.04
N SER A 124 5.69 8.85 -2.53
CA SER A 124 6.89 8.02 -2.53
C SER A 124 6.61 6.66 -3.16
N ALA A 125 7.45 6.25 -4.09
CA ALA A 125 7.44 4.89 -4.63
C ALA A 125 8.21 3.91 -3.72
N LEU A 126 8.89 4.42 -2.69
CA LEU A 126 9.70 3.65 -1.75
C LEU A 126 8.87 3.18 -0.55
N GLY A 127 9.43 2.27 0.22
CA GLY A 127 8.87 1.82 1.48
C GLY A 127 8.20 0.45 1.41
N PRO A 128 7.50 0.03 2.45
CA PRO A 128 6.87 -1.29 2.53
C PRO A 128 5.85 -1.52 1.42
N GLY A 129 6.06 -2.57 0.62
CA GLY A 129 5.24 -2.89 -0.54
C GLY A 129 5.46 -1.99 -1.75
N GLY A 130 6.46 -1.10 -1.72
CA GLY A 130 6.94 -0.32 -2.83
C GLY A 130 8.25 -0.87 -3.42
N LEU A 131 8.97 -0.01 -4.13
CA LEU A 131 10.22 -0.32 -4.79
C LEU A 131 11.42 -0.07 -3.87
N SER A 132 12.53 -0.74 -4.13
CA SER A 132 13.84 -0.35 -3.61
C SER A 132 14.57 0.50 -4.65
N ARG A 133 15.44 1.40 -4.20
CA ARG A 133 16.22 2.28 -5.09
C ARG A 133 17.01 1.51 -6.15
N ASP A 134 17.60 0.40 -5.74
CA ASP A 134 18.47 -0.41 -6.60
C ASP A 134 17.71 -1.22 -7.65
N ARG A 135 16.43 -1.51 -7.38
CA ARG A 135 15.55 -2.26 -8.30
C ARG A 135 14.71 -1.35 -9.20
N ALA A 136 14.69 -0.06 -8.94
CA ALA A 136 13.94 0.90 -9.75
C ALA A 136 14.73 1.26 -11.01
N GLY A 137 14.30 0.71 -12.15
CA GLY A 137 14.82 1.05 -13.47
C GLY A 137 14.42 2.45 -13.93
N PHE A 138 14.84 2.82 -15.14
CA PHE A 138 14.49 4.12 -15.74
C PHE A 138 13.00 4.24 -16.01
N GLU A 139 12.33 3.19 -16.46
CA GLU A 139 10.90 3.18 -16.79
C GLU A 139 10.01 3.66 -15.63
N VAL A 140 10.30 3.18 -14.42
CA VAL A 140 9.53 3.56 -13.22
C VAL A 140 9.78 5.00 -12.78
N ARG A 141 10.92 5.58 -13.19
CA ARG A 141 11.34 6.94 -12.84
C ARG A 141 10.86 7.98 -13.84
N ASP A 142 10.48 7.54 -15.04
CA ASP A 142 10.03 8.40 -16.12
C ASP A 142 8.60 8.92 -15.86
N VAL A 143 8.27 9.98 -16.58
CA VAL A 143 6.94 10.56 -16.59
C VAL A 143 6.08 9.80 -17.60
N HIS A 144 4.96 9.27 -17.12
CA HIS A 144 3.96 8.61 -17.93
C HIS A 144 2.82 9.58 -18.28
N TYR A 145 2.12 9.41 -19.45
CA TYR A 145 1.03 10.37 -19.77
C TYR A 145 -0.13 10.30 -18.78
N SER A 146 -0.32 9.20 -18.06
CA SER A 146 -1.33 9.11 -17.00
C SER A 146 -1.05 10.04 -15.82
N HIS A 147 0.17 10.61 -15.73
CA HIS A 147 0.53 11.61 -14.72
C HIS A 147 -0.17 12.95 -14.94
N TYR A 148 -0.65 13.21 -16.14
CA TYR A 148 -1.31 14.47 -16.47
C TYR A 148 -2.49 14.76 -15.54
N GLY A 149 -2.44 15.91 -14.89
CA GLY A 149 -3.43 16.33 -13.91
C GLY A 149 -3.41 15.60 -12.56
N ARG A 150 -2.48 14.63 -12.36
CA ARG A 150 -2.37 13.80 -11.14
C ARG A 150 -1.06 13.98 -10.40
N MET A 151 0.05 13.80 -11.09
CA MET A 151 1.40 13.93 -10.53
C MET A 151 2.18 15.00 -11.26
N CYS A 152 2.92 15.82 -10.52
CA CYS A 152 3.75 16.86 -11.13
C CYS A 152 4.92 16.19 -11.89
N PRO A 153 5.11 16.52 -13.20
CA PRO A 153 6.18 15.91 -13.98
C PRO A 153 7.56 16.51 -13.71
N ILE A 154 7.65 17.60 -12.96
CA ILE A 154 8.87 18.38 -12.78
C ILE A 154 9.40 18.26 -11.34
N GLU A 155 8.51 18.27 -10.36
CA GLU A 155 8.88 18.30 -8.94
C GLU A 155 9.33 16.91 -8.47
N THR A 156 10.63 16.67 -8.56
CA THR A 156 11.29 15.44 -8.10
C THR A 156 12.69 15.79 -7.60
N PRO A 157 13.25 15.08 -6.60
CA PRO A 157 14.61 15.32 -6.17
C PRO A 157 15.63 14.93 -7.24
N GLU A 158 16.83 15.52 -7.15
CA GLU A 158 18.00 15.07 -7.91
C GLU A 158 18.66 13.87 -7.23
N GLY A 159 19.38 13.06 -7.99
CA GLY A 159 20.15 11.94 -7.48
C GLY A 159 19.38 10.61 -7.42
N PRO A 160 19.68 9.71 -6.46
CA PRO A 160 19.20 8.34 -6.46
C PRO A 160 17.67 8.22 -6.28
N ASN A 161 17.00 9.25 -5.82
CA ASN A 161 15.55 9.29 -5.61
C ASN A 161 14.78 9.94 -6.77
N ILE A 162 15.44 10.30 -7.87
CA ILE A 162 14.78 10.91 -9.03
C ILE A 162 13.65 10.01 -9.53
N GLY A 163 12.48 10.60 -9.78
CA GLY A 163 11.30 9.87 -10.25
C GLY A 163 10.61 8.96 -9.21
N LEU A 164 11.27 8.68 -8.07
CA LEU A 164 10.69 7.85 -6.99
C LEU A 164 9.98 8.67 -5.93
N ILE A 165 10.33 9.93 -5.80
CA ILE A 165 9.66 10.90 -4.94
C ILE A 165 9.06 11.95 -5.85
N SER A 166 7.77 12.18 -5.72
CA SER A 166 6.99 13.09 -6.56
C SER A 166 5.99 13.88 -5.72
N SER A 167 5.31 14.81 -6.33
CA SER A 167 4.26 15.59 -5.68
C SER A 167 2.95 15.49 -6.44
N LEU A 168 1.84 15.57 -5.71
CA LEU A 168 0.51 15.66 -6.30
C LEU A 168 0.32 17.00 -7.04
N CYS A 169 -0.36 16.98 -8.18
CA CYS A 169 -0.87 18.18 -8.81
C CYS A 169 -1.84 18.92 -7.86
N ILE A 170 -2.00 20.22 -8.04
CA ILE A 170 -2.74 21.11 -7.14
C ILE A 170 -4.16 20.62 -6.88
N TYR A 171 -4.89 20.22 -7.91
CA TYR A 171 -6.28 19.77 -7.81
C TYR A 171 -6.44 18.25 -7.69
N ALA A 172 -5.34 17.47 -7.71
CA ALA A 172 -5.40 16.03 -7.55
C ALA A 172 -5.79 15.67 -6.11
N LYS A 173 -6.65 14.64 -6.00
CA LYS A 173 -7.11 14.04 -4.73
C LYS A 173 -6.83 12.54 -4.76
N ILE A 174 -6.60 11.98 -3.59
CA ILE A 174 -6.42 10.54 -3.33
C ILE A 174 -7.67 10.00 -2.65
#